data_f447d6bfc2e11de0c58b12a2560e5352
#
_entry.id   f447d6bfc2e11de0c58b12a2560e5352
#
_cell.length_a   1.000
_cell.length_b   1.000
_cell.length_c   1.000
_cell.angle_alpha   90.00
_cell.angle_beta   90.00
_cell.angle_gamma   90.00
#
_symmetry.space_group_name_H-M   'P 1'
#
loop_
_entity.id
_entity.type
_entity.pdbx_description
1 polymer ?
#
loop_
_entity_poly.entity_id
_entity_poly.type
_entity_poly.pdbx_seq_one_letter_code
_entity_poly.pdbx_strand_id
1 'polypeptide(L)'
;MKGKDVYFNGVALDAADRGRGPYVWRFTVLQRVLHGVLVVAFFVLAFTGLPLRFSCIAWAPRLMQLWGGARSAGLIHRWAGGAVLVVFAAYLIQGAVALARTKDRRRLLWGPDGIALQGRDFREFWQMLRWSVGRGPKPQFGRYSYREKFNLLMVFLGLGVVAVTGLLLWFPEFFGRWLPGVLFNVATIIHSYNVMLLAALIVAYHFFDVHLRPGKFPLDGVMFTGRATYGYMQEEHPLVAAAIGDPAAQAPSPRAVVDRVAPATPRWMGVTSAVLGLLFLVLGLLLVGLGLWDMLC
;
A
#
# COMPACT_ATOMS: atom_id res chain seq x y z
N MET A 1 -8.50 -26.03 -24.41
CA MET A 1 -7.14 -25.50 -24.20
C MET A 1 -7.28 -24.29 -23.27
N LYS A 2 -6.73 -24.36 -22.04
CA LYS A 2 -6.68 -23.20 -21.15
C LYS A 2 -5.72 -22.21 -21.77
N GLY A 3 -6.26 -21.05 -22.25
CA GLY A 3 -5.44 -19.96 -22.77
C GLY A 3 -4.47 -19.52 -21.66
N LYS A 4 -3.19 -19.42 -21.98
CA LYS A 4 -2.19 -18.85 -21.09
C LYS A 4 -2.51 -17.37 -20.93
N ASP A 5 -2.72 -16.91 -19.70
CA ASP A 5 -2.90 -15.51 -19.40
C ASP A 5 -1.69 -14.73 -19.92
N VAL A 6 -1.93 -13.89 -20.91
CA VAL A 6 -0.88 -13.05 -21.48
C VAL A 6 -0.99 -11.69 -20.83
N TYR A 7 0.06 -11.32 -20.10
CA TYR A 7 0.16 -10.03 -19.46
C TYR A 7 0.91 -9.05 -20.36
N PHE A 8 0.25 -8.00 -20.78
CA PHE A 8 0.94 -6.86 -21.40
C PHE A 8 1.57 -6.04 -20.28
N ASN A 9 2.89 -6.08 -20.16
CA ASN A 9 3.60 -5.49 -19.01
C ASN A 9 3.00 -5.90 -17.64
N GLY A 10 2.54 -7.13 -17.51
CA GLY A 10 1.88 -7.63 -16.33
C GLY A 10 0.38 -7.31 -16.25
N VAL A 11 -0.26 -6.98 -17.39
CA VAL A 11 -1.68 -6.62 -17.47
C VAL A 11 -2.40 -7.55 -18.44
N ALA A 12 -3.45 -8.25 -18.01
CA ALA A 12 -4.33 -9.06 -18.83
C ALA A 12 -5.70 -8.38 -18.98
N LEU A 13 -6.37 -8.61 -20.09
CA LEU A 13 -7.67 -8.02 -20.39
C LEU A 13 -8.80 -9.04 -20.15
N ASP A 14 -9.88 -8.62 -19.51
CA ASP A 14 -11.10 -9.40 -19.31
C ASP A 14 -12.30 -8.72 -19.99
N ALA A 15 -13.05 -9.47 -20.78
CA ALA A 15 -14.04 -8.91 -21.72
C ALA A 15 -15.46 -8.77 -21.16
N ALA A 16 -15.75 -9.15 -19.94
CA ALA A 16 -17.15 -9.21 -19.56
C ALA A 16 -17.42 -8.77 -18.13
N ASP A 17 -17.87 -7.56 -17.96
CA ASP A 17 -18.72 -7.28 -16.81
C ASP A 17 -19.86 -6.32 -17.19
N ARG A 18 -21.07 -6.87 -17.33
CA ARG A 18 -22.38 -6.24 -17.13
C ARG A 18 -22.45 -4.75 -17.54
N GLY A 19 -21.95 -4.39 -18.71
CA GLY A 19 -21.96 -3.04 -19.24
C GLY A 19 -20.85 -2.11 -18.72
N ARG A 20 -19.87 -2.63 -17.96
CA ARG A 20 -18.70 -1.85 -17.49
C ARG A 20 -17.46 -2.03 -18.36
N GLY A 21 -17.50 -2.84 -19.38
CA GLY A 21 -16.38 -3.12 -20.28
C GLY A 21 -15.38 -4.14 -19.73
N PRO A 22 -14.31 -4.39 -20.48
CA PRO A 22 -13.30 -5.40 -20.16
C PRO A 22 -12.48 -5.05 -18.92
N TYR A 23 -11.96 -6.10 -18.24
CA TYR A 23 -11.07 -5.97 -17.08
C TYR A 23 -9.61 -6.10 -17.47
N VAL A 24 -8.77 -5.44 -16.68
CA VAL A 24 -7.32 -5.42 -16.85
C VAL A 24 -6.67 -5.92 -15.56
N TRP A 25 -5.84 -6.96 -15.63
CA TRP A 25 -5.11 -7.47 -14.47
C TRP A 25 -4.04 -6.48 -14.00
N ARG A 26 -4.12 -6.08 -12.73
CA ARG A 26 -3.19 -5.14 -12.10
C ARG A 26 -2.26 -5.83 -11.11
N PHE A 27 -2.76 -6.81 -10.35
CA PHE A 27 -2.03 -7.45 -9.27
C PHE A 27 -2.11 -8.97 -9.33
N THR A 28 -0.97 -9.62 -9.14
CA THR A 28 -0.87 -11.06 -9.02
C THR A 28 -1.47 -11.56 -7.69
N VAL A 29 -1.80 -12.84 -7.61
CA VAL A 29 -2.29 -13.46 -6.38
C VAL A 29 -1.29 -13.27 -5.23
N LEU A 30 0.02 -13.46 -5.51
CA LEU A 30 1.07 -13.27 -4.51
C LEU A 30 1.08 -11.84 -3.94
N GLN A 31 1.03 -10.82 -4.79
CA GLN A 31 0.98 -9.41 -4.35
C GLN A 31 -0.23 -9.13 -3.47
N ARG A 32 -1.39 -9.69 -3.83
CA ARG A 32 -2.63 -9.55 -3.05
C ARG A 32 -2.54 -10.22 -1.68
N VAL A 33 -1.99 -11.43 -1.63
CA VAL A 33 -1.79 -12.16 -0.35
C VAL A 33 -0.80 -11.41 0.54
N LEU A 34 0.34 -10.98 0.01
CA LEU A 34 1.33 -10.22 0.77
C LEU A 34 0.74 -8.91 1.31
N HIS A 35 -0.05 -8.21 0.50
CA HIS A 35 -0.76 -7.00 0.95
C HIS A 35 -1.78 -7.31 2.04
N GLY A 36 -2.56 -8.38 1.90
CA GLY A 36 -3.50 -8.83 2.94
C GLY A 36 -2.81 -9.12 4.28
N VAL A 37 -1.65 -9.78 4.24
CA VAL A 37 -0.84 -10.03 5.44
C VAL A 37 -0.37 -8.70 6.06
N LEU A 38 0.09 -7.73 5.23
CA LEU A 38 0.48 -6.40 5.73
C LEU A 38 -0.69 -5.68 6.39
N VAL A 39 -1.88 -5.73 5.81
CA VAL A 39 -3.08 -5.10 6.38
C VAL A 39 -3.38 -5.69 7.76
N VAL A 40 -3.45 -7.01 7.88
CA VAL A 40 -3.74 -7.67 9.17
C VAL A 40 -2.64 -7.36 10.19
N ALA A 41 -1.37 -7.51 9.79
CA ALA A 41 -0.24 -7.25 10.68
C ALA A 41 -0.18 -5.78 11.13
N PHE A 42 -0.49 -4.83 10.25
CA PHE A 42 -0.56 -3.40 10.59
C PHE A 42 -1.52 -3.15 11.75
N PHE A 43 -2.73 -3.74 11.70
CA PHE A 43 -3.70 -3.58 12.79
C PHE A 43 -3.24 -4.22 14.09
N VAL A 44 -2.73 -5.44 14.01
CA VAL A 44 -2.20 -6.13 15.20
C VAL A 44 -1.07 -5.31 15.81
N LEU A 45 -0.16 -4.79 15.01
CA LEU A 45 0.94 -3.93 15.46
C LEU A 45 0.45 -2.61 16.05
N ALA A 46 -0.55 -1.97 15.42
CA ALA A 46 -1.14 -0.74 15.94
C ALA A 46 -1.80 -0.97 17.31
N PHE A 47 -2.70 -1.97 17.41
CA PHE A 47 -3.43 -2.25 18.64
C PHE A 47 -2.57 -2.81 19.78
N THR A 48 -1.42 -3.41 19.47
CA THR A 48 -0.47 -3.86 20.50
C THR A 48 0.57 -2.80 20.83
N GLY A 49 0.97 -1.97 19.87
CA GLY A 49 2.00 -0.95 20.05
C GLY A 49 1.50 0.36 20.67
N LEU A 50 0.29 0.80 20.31
CA LEU A 50 -0.31 2.03 20.85
C LEU A 50 -0.41 2.05 22.38
N PRO A 51 -0.93 1.00 23.04
CA PRO A 51 -1.00 1.00 24.51
C PRO A 51 0.39 0.96 25.16
N LEU A 52 1.42 0.45 24.48
CA LEU A 52 2.80 0.54 24.96
C LEU A 52 3.33 1.98 24.89
N ARG A 53 3.05 2.68 23.81
CA ARG A 53 3.46 4.07 23.62
C ARG A 53 2.72 5.04 24.54
N PHE A 54 1.42 4.84 24.73
CA PHE A 54 0.55 5.70 25.51
C PHE A 54 0.20 5.11 26.88
N SER A 55 1.14 4.42 27.50
CA SER A 55 0.91 3.67 28.76
C SER A 55 0.41 4.53 29.92
N CYS A 56 0.66 5.82 29.92
CA CYS A 56 0.18 6.78 30.92
C CYS A 56 -1.27 7.21 30.73
N ILE A 57 -1.92 6.89 29.61
CA ILE A 57 -3.28 7.32 29.30
C ILE A 57 -4.28 6.24 29.75
N ALA A 58 -5.40 6.66 30.34
CA ALA A 58 -6.38 5.77 31.01
C ALA A 58 -6.95 4.64 30.16
N TRP A 59 -7.01 4.76 28.82
CA TRP A 59 -7.48 3.70 27.94
C TRP A 59 -6.43 2.60 27.70
N ALA A 60 -5.14 2.93 27.76
CA ALA A 60 -4.07 2.02 27.40
C ALA A 60 -3.99 0.76 28.27
N PRO A 61 -4.14 0.81 29.59
CA PRO A 61 -4.20 -0.39 30.45
C PRO A 61 -5.39 -1.31 30.07
N ARG A 62 -6.54 -0.74 29.72
CA ARG A 62 -7.73 -1.54 29.32
C ARG A 62 -7.46 -2.28 28.01
N LEU A 63 -6.90 -1.61 27.01
CA LEU A 63 -6.54 -2.23 25.73
C LEU A 63 -5.44 -3.28 25.94
N MET A 64 -4.47 -3.01 26.83
CA MET A 64 -3.43 -3.95 27.19
C MET A 64 -3.99 -5.23 27.81
N GLN A 65 -5.00 -5.10 28.68
CA GLN A 65 -5.68 -6.24 29.29
C GLN A 65 -6.40 -7.14 28.28
N LEU A 66 -6.98 -6.57 27.21
CA LEU A 66 -7.59 -7.35 26.13
C LEU A 66 -6.59 -8.29 25.45
N TRP A 67 -5.32 -7.94 25.44
CA TRP A 67 -4.24 -8.78 24.90
C TRP A 67 -3.62 -9.74 25.95
N GLY A 68 -4.18 -9.83 27.15
CA GLY A 68 -3.63 -10.65 28.25
C GLY A 68 -2.45 -10.02 28.96
N GLY A 69 -2.36 -8.68 28.97
CA GLY A 69 -1.32 -7.91 29.63
C GLY A 69 -0.13 -7.57 28.74
N ALA A 70 0.81 -6.78 29.27
CA ALA A 70 1.95 -6.23 28.54
C ALA A 70 2.88 -7.30 27.92
N ARG A 71 3.07 -8.42 28.65
CA ARG A 71 3.92 -9.52 28.15
C ARG A 71 3.33 -10.18 26.91
N SER A 72 2.04 -10.50 26.94
CA SER A 72 1.33 -11.12 25.81
C SER A 72 1.22 -10.16 24.64
N ALA A 73 0.87 -8.89 24.88
CA ALA A 73 0.84 -7.86 23.85
C ALA A 73 2.22 -7.69 23.18
N GLY A 74 3.29 -7.66 23.96
CA GLY A 74 4.67 -7.57 23.44
C GLY A 74 5.06 -8.79 22.60
N LEU A 75 4.62 -9.99 22.97
CA LEU A 75 4.86 -11.21 22.21
C LEU A 75 4.10 -11.16 20.86
N ILE A 76 2.82 -10.82 20.90
CA ILE A 76 1.98 -10.69 19.70
C ILE A 76 2.55 -9.62 18.77
N HIS A 77 2.99 -8.48 19.31
CA HIS A 77 3.64 -7.40 18.55
C HIS A 77 4.88 -7.89 17.80
N ARG A 78 5.75 -8.64 18.47
CA ARG A 78 6.97 -9.21 17.86
C ARG A 78 6.64 -10.18 16.74
N TRP A 79 5.68 -11.10 16.93
CA TRP A 79 5.26 -12.03 15.88
C TRP A 79 4.63 -11.33 14.67
N ALA A 80 3.77 -10.33 14.90
CA ALA A 80 3.22 -9.51 13.83
C ALA A 80 4.33 -8.70 13.11
N GLY A 81 5.30 -8.17 13.86
CA GLY A 81 6.49 -7.53 13.31
C GLY A 81 7.32 -8.49 12.46
N GLY A 82 7.51 -9.74 12.92
CA GLY A 82 8.15 -10.80 12.14
C GLY A 82 7.43 -11.07 10.82
N ALA A 83 6.09 -11.13 10.82
CA ALA A 83 5.32 -11.28 9.59
C ALA A 83 5.54 -10.11 8.62
N VAL A 84 5.57 -8.86 9.11
CA VAL A 84 5.89 -7.68 8.28
C VAL A 84 7.31 -7.78 7.73
N LEU A 85 8.30 -8.20 8.51
CA LEU A 85 9.68 -8.40 8.04
C LEU A 85 9.76 -9.43 6.91
N VAL A 86 9.03 -10.54 7.03
CA VAL A 86 8.97 -11.58 5.97
C VAL A 86 8.36 -11.01 4.69
N VAL A 87 7.25 -10.27 4.81
CA VAL A 87 6.61 -9.64 3.65
C VAL A 87 7.52 -8.59 3.02
N PHE A 88 8.15 -7.75 3.84
CA PHE A 88 9.10 -6.73 3.37
C PHE A 88 10.28 -7.37 2.63
N ALA A 89 10.88 -8.43 3.20
CA ALA A 89 11.92 -9.20 2.54
C ALA A 89 11.44 -9.82 1.22
N ALA A 90 10.21 -10.35 1.17
CA ALA A 90 9.63 -10.90 -0.05
C ALA A 90 9.50 -9.84 -1.15
N TYR A 91 9.09 -8.62 -0.84
CA TYR A 91 9.07 -7.51 -1.81
C TYR A 91 10.46 -7.10 -2.28
N LEU A 92 11.43 -7.02 -1.37
CA LEU A 92 12.83 -6.73 -1.74
C LEU A 92 13.41 -7.82 -2.65
N ILE A 93 13.15 -9.09 -2.34
CA ILE A 93 13.58 -10.22 -3.17
C ILE A 93 12.90 -10.16 -4.55
N GLN A 94 11.59 -9.91 -4.63
CA GLN A 94 10.90 -9.75 -5.91
C GLN A 94 11.51 -8.61 -6.75
N GLY A 95 11.82 -7.47 -6.13
CA GLY A 95 12.48 -6.34 -6.77
C GLY A 95 13.88 -6.72 -7.26
N ALA A 96 14.67 -7.37 -6.43
CA ALA A 96 16.02 -7.84 -6.77
C ALA A 96 16.00 -8.86 -7.93
N VAL A 97 15.07 -9.81 -7.89
CA VAL A 97 14.87 -10.80 -8.97
C VAL A 97 14.45 -10.12 -10.28
N ALA A 98 13.55 -9.14 -10.21
CA ALA A 98 13.15 -8.38 -11.39
C ALA A 98 14.32 -7.61 -12.00
N LEU A 99 15.16 -6.98 -11.16
CA LEU A 99 16.37 -6.29 -11.58
C LEU A 99 17.44 -7.26 -12.16
N ALA A 100 17.58 -8.45 -11.58
CA ALA A 100 18.52 -9.44 -12.06
C ALA A 100 18.11 -10.06 -13.41
N ARG A 101 16.80 -10.25 -13.62
CA ARG A 101 16.25 -10.87 -14.83
C ARG A 101 16.09 -9.90 -16.01
N THR A 102 16.05 -8.60 -15.76
CA THR A 102 15.89 -7.62 -16.83
C THR A 102 17.23 -7.28 -17.49
N LYS A 103 17.23 -7.17 -18.82
CA LYS A 103 18.40 -6.71 -19.58
C LYS A 103 18.57 -5.19 -19.49
N ASP A 104 17.47 -4.46 -19.32
CA ASP A 104 17.49 -3.01 -19.23
C ASP A 104 17.01 -2.55 -17.84
N ARG A 105 17.93 -2.60 -16.87
CA ARG A 105 17.69 -2.17 -15.48
C ARG A 105 17.34 -0.69 -15.37
N ARG A 106 17.97 0.13 -16.24
CA ARG A 106 17.70 1.56 -16.25
C ARG A 106 16.27 1.85 -16.67
N ARG A 107 15.76 1.14 -17.68
CA ARG A 107 14.38 1.27 -18.13
C ARG A 107 13.38 0.80 -17.07
N LEU A 108 13.69 -0.29 -16.34
CA LEU A 108 12.83 -0.79 -15.27
C LEU A 108 12.68 0.22 -14.13
N LEU A 109 13.74 0.91 -13.75
CA LEU A 109 13.73 1.88 -12.65
C LEU A 109 13.31 3.28 -13.12
N TRP A 110 13.91 3.77 -14.22
CA TRP A 110 13.84 5.16 -14.67
C TRP A 110 13.12 5.34 -16.02
N GLY A 111 12.61 4.26 -16.62
CA GLY A 111 11.86 4.31 -17.87
C GLY A 111 10.46 4.92 -17.71
N PRO A 112 9.68 5.00 -18.81
CA PRO A 112 8.31 5.51 -18.80
C PRO A 112 7.41 4.81 -17.77
N ASP A 113 7.60 3.50 -17.61
CA ASP A 113 6.88 2.65 -16.65
C ASP A 113 7.71 2.35 -15.39
N GLY A 114 8.79 3.10 -15.17
CA GLY A 114 9.70 2.90 -14.04
C GLY A 114 9.09 3.34 -12.71
N ILE A 115 9.49 2.65 -11.65
CA ILE A 115 8.98 2.86 -10.30
C ILE A 115 9.67 4.00 -9.55
N ALA A 116 10.88 4.40 -9.95
CA ALA A 116 11.61 5.48 -9.32
C ALA A 116 10.94 6.84 -9.57
N LEU A 117 11.03 7.74 -8.58
CA LEU A 117 10.59 9.11 -8.73
C LEU A 117 11.45 9.84 -9.77
N GLN A 118 10.82 10.59 -10.65
CA GLN A 118 11.44 11.29 -11.78
C GLN A 118 10.94 12.73 -11.85
N GLY A 119 11.62 13.58 -12.60
CA GLY A 119 11.20 14.98 -12.81
C GLY A 119 9.78 15.13 -13.41
N ARG A 120 9.31 14.13 -14.17
CA ARG A 120 7.91 14.10 -14.65
C ARG A 120 6.89 13.97 -13.53
N ASP A 121 7.20 13.23 -12.47
CA ASP A 121 6.28 13.02 -11.34
C ASP A 121 6.01 14.34 -10.61
N PHE A 122 7.03 15.21 -10.50
CA PHE A 122 6.87 16.56 -9.96
C PHE A 122 6.04 17.46 -10.90
N ARG A 123 6.20 17.33 -12.21
CA ARG A 123 5.36 18.05 -13.18
C ARG A 123 3.91 17.58 -13.12
N GLU A 124 3.67 16.28 -13.05
CA GLU A 124 2.35 15.68 -12.89
C GLU A 124 1.67 16.14 -11.59
N PHE A 125 2.42 16.17 -10.48
CA PHE A 125 1.94 16.73 -9.20
C PHE A 125 1.51 18.18 -9.35
N TRP A 126 2.36 19.03 -9.95
CA TRP A 126 2.05 20.44 -10.15
C TRP A 126 0.87 20.64 -11.10
N GLN A 127 0.80 19.86 -12.15
CA GLN A 127 -0.32 19.86 -13.10
C GLN A 127 -1.62 19.43 -12.42
N MET A 128 -1.58 18.43 -11.52
CA MET A 128 -2.73 18.01 -10.72
C MET A 128 -3.23 19.15 -9.80
N LEU A 129 -2.32 19.87 -9.14
CA LEU A 129 -2.69 21.03 -8.33
C LEU A 129 -3.35 22.13 -9.17
N ARG A 130 -2.83 22.42 -10.34
CA ARG A 130 -3.42 23.40 -11.25
C ARG A 130 -4.80 22.96 -11.72
N TRP A 131 -4.96 21.69 -12.06
CA TRP A 131 -6.23 21.11 -12.46
C TRP A 131 -7.27 21.15 -11.32
N SER A 132 -6.87 20.85 -10.08
CA SER A 132 -7.78 20.85 -8.92
C SER A 132 -8.37 22.23 -8.59
N VAL A 133 -7.70 23.29 -9.02
CA VAL A 133 -8.20 24.69 -8.92
C VAL A 133 -8.76 25.20 -10.26
N GLY A 134 -9.11 24.30 -11.18
CA GLY A 134 -9.71 24.65 -12.48
C GLY A 134 -8.74 25.26 -13.50
N ARG A 135 -7.42 25.14 -13.30
CA ARG A 135 -6.40 25.75 -14.16
C ARG A 135 -5.61 24.69 -14.95
N GLY A 136 -6.15 24.29 -16.09
CA GLY A 136 -5.46 23.38 -17.03
C GLY A 136 -6.00 21.96 -17.02
N PRO A 137 -5.50 21.08 -17.92
CA PRO A 137 -5.98 19.71 -18.07
C PRO A 137 -5.49 18.80 -16.94
N LYS A 138 -6.25 17.71 -16.67
CA LYS A 138 -5.82 16.62 -15.79
C LYS A 138 -4.56 15.95 -16.35
N PRO A 139 -3.53 15.65 -15.51
CA PRO A 139 -2.35 14.95 -15.97
C PRO A 139 -2.67 13.55 -16.50
N GLN A 140 -1.95 13.11 -17.51
CA GLN A 140 -2.09 11.79 -18.13
C GLN A 140 -1.10 10.83 -17.50
N PHE A 141 -1.59 9.88 -16.69
CA PHE A 141 -0.74 8.93 -15.98
C PHE A 141 -0.43 7.69 -16.83
N GLY A 142 0.81 7.21 -16.72
CA GLY A 142 1.25 5.92 -17.23
C GLY A 142 0.92 4.77 -16.28
N ARG A 143 1.79 3.75 -16.26
CA ARG A 143 1.64 2.57 -15.38
C ARG A 143 1.56 2.91 -13.90
N TYR A 144 2.34 3.90 -13.48
CA TYR A 144 2.34 4.44 -12.11
C TYR A 144 2.15 5.94 -12.18
N SER A 145 1.22 6.45 -11.39
CA SER A 145 1.07 7.88 -11.11
C SER A 145 2.12 8.31 -10.07
N TYR A 146 2.40 9.62 -10.01
CA TYR A 146 3.28 10.16 -8.96
C TYR A 146 2.77 9.81 -7.54
N ARG A 147 1.45 9.71 -7.35
CA ARG A 147 0.83 9.36 -6.06
C ARG A 147 1.17 7.93 -5.64
N GLU A 148 1.04 6.97 -6.57
CA GLU A 148 1.37 5.57 -6.31
C GLU A 148 2.86 5.40 -6.01
N LYS A 149 3.74 6.09 -6.76
CA LYS A 149 5.18 6.07 -6.50
C LYS A 149 5.55 6.69 -5.17
N PHE A 150 4.96 7.84 -4.83
CA PHE A 150 5.18 8.50 -3.54
C PHE A 150 4.73 7.60 -2.38
N ASN A 151 3.53 7.03 -2.48
CA ASN A 151 2.99 6.12 -1.48
C ASN A 151 3.90 4.90 -1.28
N LEU A 152 4.33 4.27 -2.37
CA LEU A 152 5.24 3.14 -2.32
C LEU A 152 6.57 3.52 -1.65
N LEU A 153 7.17 4.64 -2.04
CA LEU A 153 8.43 5.11 -1.47
C LEU A 153 8.30 5.37 0.03
N MET A 154 7.25 6.08 0.46
CA MET A 154 7.04 6.40 1.88
C MET A 154 6.80 5.16 2.72
N VAL A 155 5.99 4.22 2.22
CA VAL A 155 5.74 2.95 2.91
C VAL A 155 7.03 2.13 3.00
N PHE A 156 7.81 2.01 1.91
CA PHE A 156 9.07 1.26 1.92
C PHE A 156 10.12 1.87 2.84
N LEU A 157 10.31 3.18 2.81
CA LEU A 157 11.24 3.86 3.72
C LEU A 157 10.78 3.73 5.18
N GLY A 158 9.50 3.98 5.45
CA GLY A 158 8.94 3.85 6.78
C GLY A 158 9.06 2.43 7.34
N LEU A 159 8.70 1.41 6.54
CA LEU A 159 8.87 0.00 6.93
C LEU A 159 10.35 -0.35 7.13
N GLY A 160 11.25 0.14 6.29
CA GLY A 160 12.69 -0.08 6.45
C GLY A 160 13.22 0.44 7.79
N VAL A 161 12.85 1.65 8.16
CA VAL A 161 13.21 2.26 9.45
C VAL A 161 12.62 1.47 10.62
N VAL A 162 11.32 1.12 10.54
CA VAL A 162 10.65 0.32 11.59
C VAL A 162 11.25 -1.08 11.69
N ALA A 163 11.62 -1.69 10.57
CA ALA A 163 12.25 -3.00 10.54
C ALA A 163 13.61 -2.99 11.26
N VAL A 164 14.47 -2.04 10.94
CA VAL A 164 15.80 -1.93 11.55
C VAL A 164 15.68 -1.63 13.04
N THR A 165 14.92 -0.61 13.41
CA THR A 165 14.74 -0.23 14.82
C THR A 165 14.02 -1.31 15.61
N GLY A 166 13.01 -1.96 15.03
CA GLY A 166 12.30 -3.07 15.65
C GLY A 166 13.19 -4.29 15.92
N LEU A 167 14.08 -4.64 14.99
CA LEU A 167 15.07 -5.71 15.20
C LEU A 167 16.05 -5.39 16.30
N LEU A 168 16.55 -4.14 16.35
CA LEU A 168 17.42 -3.69 17.44
C LEU A 168 16.74 -3.85 18.82
N LEU A 169 15.47 -3.45 18.91
CA LEU A 169 14.69 -3.54 20.14
C LEU A 169 14.24 -4.97 20.47
N TRP A 170 14.14 -5.86 19.47
CA TRP A 170 13.78 -7.26 19.69
C TRP A 170 14.97 -8.09 20.21
N PHE A 171 16.19 -7.80 19.74
CA PHE A 171 17.39 -8.56 20.07
C PHE A 171 18.46 -7.68 20.72
N PRO A 172 18.16 -6.97 21.85
CA PRO A 172 19.07 -6.01 22.44
C PRO A 172 20.37 -6.67 22.94
N GLU A 173 20.30 -7.90 23.44
CA GLU A 173 21.48 -8.63 23.92
C GLU A 173 22.44 -9.01 22.78
N PHE A 174 21.90 -9.30 21.60
CA PHE A 174 22.71 -9.59 20.42
C PHE A 174 23.42 -8.34 19.90
N PHE A 175 22.68 -7.28 19.66
CA PHE A 175 23.23 -6.04 19.10
C PHE A 175 24.06 -5.25 20.12
N GLY A 176 23.77 -5.36 21.41
CA GLY A 176 24.50 -4.69 22.48
C GLY A 176 25.96 -5.13 22.64
N ARG A 177 26.35 -6.22 21.96
CA ARG A 177 27.75 -6.67 21.87
C ARG A 177 28.61 -5.71 21.04
N TRP A 178 27.99 -5.00 20.08
CA TRP A 178 28.70 -4.12 19.14
C TRP A 178 28.22 -2.68 19.18
N LEU A 179 27.01 -2.43 19.70
CA LEU A 179 26.38 -1.12 19.70
C LEU A 179 26.31 -0.53 21.10
N PRO A 180 26.64 0.75 21.27
CA PRO A 180 26.53 1.43 22.58
C PRO A 180 25.04 1.57 22.98
N GLY A 181 24.77 1.50 24.29
CA GLY A 181 23.43 1.52 24.87
C GLY A 181 22.55 2.71 24.43
N VAL A 182 23.16 3.86 24.15
CA VAL A 182 22.46 5.05 23.67
C VAL A 182 21.69 4.79 22.36
N LEU A 183 22.17 3.90 21.48
CA LEU A 183 21.51 3.58 20.22
C LEU A 183 20.17 2.85 20.42
N PHE A 184 20.00 2.11 21.51
CA PHE A 184 18.71 1.49 21.84
C PHE A 184 17.67 2.54 22.27
N ASN A 185 18.09 3.57 23.00
CA ASN A 185 17.23 4.70 23.34
C ASN A 185 16.81 5.47 22.07
N VAL A 186 17.78 5.75 21.20
CA VAL A 186 17.52 6.38 19.90
C VAL A 186 16.58 5.50 19.04
N ALA A 187 16.83 4.18 19.00
CA ALA A 187 15.97 3.25 18.28
C ALA A 187 14.52 3.24 18.80
N THR A 188 14.34 3.32 20.14
CA THR A 188 13.02 3.41 20.75
C THR A 188 12.26 4.67 20.31
N ILE A 189 12.96 5.81 20.34
CA ILE A 189 12.39 7.09 19.90
C ILE A 189 12.02 7.02 18.40
N ILE A 190 12.98 6.63 17.55
CA ILE A 190 12.75 6.54 16.10
C ILE A 190 11.63 5.55 15.78
N HIS A 191 11.62 4.36 16.41
CA HIS A 191 10.59 3.36 16.21
C HIS A 191 9.21 3.91 16.53
N SER A 192 9.04 4.49 17.69
CA SER A 192 7.77 5.04 18.17
C SER A 192 7.24 6.15 17.25
N TYR A 193 8.06 7.16 16.95
CA TYR A 193 7.62 8.29 16.12
C TYR A 193 7.45 7.92 14.65
N ASN A 194 8.33 7.07 14.11
CA ASN A 194 8.18 6.63 12.72
C ASN A 194 6.94 5.76 12.51
N VAL A 195 6.57 4.90 13.48
CA VAL A 195 5.32 4.13 13.43
C VAL A 195 4.11 5.06 13.45
N MET A 196 4.11 6.10 14.28
CA MET A 196 3.02 7.10 14.31
C MET A 196 2.90 7.83 12.97
N LEU A 197 4.03 8.28 12.42
CA LEU A 197 4.07 8.91 11.09
C LEU A 197 3.58 7.97 10.00
N LEU A 198 4.05 6.72 10.00
CA LEU A 198 3.65 5.71 9.02
C LEU A 198 2.16 5.37 9.14
N ALA A 199 1.64 5.24 10.35
CA ALA A 199 0.22 5.01 10.59
C ALA A 199 -0.63 6.19 10.08
N ALA A 200 -0.23 7.42 10.38
CA ALA A 200 -0.91 8.62 9.89
C ALA A 200 -0.89 8.67 8.35
N LEU A 201 0.23 8.34 7.73
CA LEU A 201 0.38 8.32 6.28
C LEU A 201 -0.47 7.22 5.62
N ILE A 202 -0.50 6.03 6.22
CA ILE A 202 -1.34 4.93 5.73
C ILE A 202 -2.83 5.30 5.84
N VAL A 203 -3.26 5.87 6.95
CA VAL A 203 -4.67 6.17 7.16
C VAL A 203 -5.11 7.42 6.40
N ALA A 204 -4.37 8.53 6.52
CA ALA A 204 -4.80 9.81 5.95
C ALA A 204 -4.49 9.90 4.44
N TYR A 205 -3.41 9.33 3.97
CA TYR A 205 -3.00 9.44 2.56
C TYR A 205 -3.31 8.18 1.76
N HIS A 206 -2.72 7.03 2.13
CA HIS A 206 -2.88 5.79 1.35
C HIS A 206 -4.35 5.37 1.30
N PHE A 207 -5.01 5.30 2.45
CA PHE A 207 -6.40 4.86 2.52
C PHE A 207 -7.34 5.84 1.82
N PHE A 208 -7.13 7.15 1.97
CA PHE A 208 -7.88 8.17 1.24
C PHE A 208 -7.70 8.04 -0.27
N ASP A 209 -6.44 8.01 -0.76
CA ASP A 209 -6.16 7.96 -2.20
C ASP A 209 -6.67 6.67 -2.85
N VAL A 210 -6.64 5.56 -2.13
CA VAL A 210 -7.02 4.25 -2.67
C VAL A 210 -8.52 3.97 -2.55
N HIS A 211 -9.20 4.41 -1.48
CA HIS A 211 -10.58 4.01 -1.23
C HIS A 211 -11.58 5.16 -1.12
N LEU A 212 -11.20 6.29 -0.54
CA LEU A 212 -12.18 7.31 -0.15
C LEU A 212 -12.34 8.46 -1.14
N ARG A 213 -11.40 8.67 -2.06
CA ARG A 213 -11.52 9.76 -3.04
C ARG A 213 -12.67 9.52 -4.03
N PRO A 214 -13.24 10.59 -4.59
CA PRO A 214 -14.28 10.49 -5.61
C PRO A 214 -13.87 9.56 -6.75
N GLY A 215 -14.79 8.72 -7.20
CA GLY A 215 -14.55 7.69 -8.23
C GLY A 215 -14.05 6.34 -7.70
N LYS A 216 -13.54 6.28 -6.47
CA LYS A 216 -13.11 5.02 -5.82
C LYS A 216 -13.98 4.62 -4.62
N PHE A 217 -14.70 5.57 -4.04
CA PHE A 217 -15.60 5.32 -2.92
C PHE A 217 -16.74 4.35 -3.33
N PRO A 218 -17.14 3.40 -2.47
CA PRO A 218 -16.70 3.17 -1.08
C PRO A 218 -15.43 2.30 -0.97
N LEU A 219 -15.01 1.64 -2.04
CA LEU A 219 -13.84 0.76 -2.06
C LEU A 219 -13.28 0.62 -3.48
N ASP A 220 -11.98 0.80 -3.61
CA ASP A 220 -11.25 0.28 -4.77
C ASP A 220 -11.00 -1.23 -4.57
N GLY A 221 -11.73 -2.06 -5.31
CA GLY A 221 -11.62 -3.51 -5.24
C GLY A 221 -10.39 -4.08 -5.97
N VAL A 222 -9.59 -3.26 -6.65
CA VAL A 222 -8.50 -3.71 -7.52
C VAL A 222 -7.45 -4.53 -6.77
N MET A 223 -7.08 -4.11 -5.54
CA MET A 223 -6.11 -4.86 -4.74
C MET A 223 -6.68 -6.21 -4.24
N PHE A 224 -7.99 -6.31 -4.03
CA PHE A 224 -8.63 -7.55 -3.57
C PHE A 224 -8.88 -8.53 -4.71
N THR A 225 -9.36 -8.04 -5.85
CA THR A 225 -9.68 -8.85 -7.03
C THR A 225 -8.48 -9.10 -7.94
N GLY A 226 -7.50 -8.20 -7.92
CA GLY A 226 -6.38 -8.13 -8.85
C GLY A 226 -6.73 -7.47 -10.18
N ARG A 227 -7.97 -7.02 -10.38
CA ARG A 227 -8.54 -6.60 -11.67
C ARG A 227 -9.08 -5.18 -11.60
N ALA A 228 -8.83 -4.40 -12.65
CA ALA A 228 -9.42 -3.09 -12.87
C ALA A 228 -10.32 -3.11 -14.11
N THR A 229 -11.40 -2.34 -14.14
CA THR A 229 -12.18 -2.17 -15.37
C THR A 229 -11.39 -1.36 -16.39
N TYR A 230 -11.68 -1.53 -17.68
CA TYR A 230 -11.04 -0.69 -18.71
C TYR A 230 -11.37 0.80 -18.51
N GLY A 231 -12.61 1.13 -18.12
CA GLY A 231 -12.98 2.51 -17.77
C GLY A 231 -12.15 3.08 -16.62
N TYR A 232 -11.88 2.27 -15.58
CA TYR A 232 -10.94 2.65 -14.51
C TYR A 232 -9.54 2.96 -15.08
N MET A 233 -9.05 2.13 -16.02
CA MET A 233 -7.75 2.37 -16.66
C MET A 233 -7.73 3.65 -17.48
N GLN A 234 -8.85 3.98 -18.17
CA GLN A 234 -8.97 5.24 -18.92
C GLN A 234 -8.92 6.47 -17.98
N GLU A 235 -9.52 6.37 -16.81
CA GLU A 235 -9.55 7.49 -15.84
C GLU A 235 -8.25 7.64 -15.05
N GLU A 236 -7.66 6.54 -14.61
CA GLU A 236 -6.52 6.53 -13.69
C GLU A 236 -5.17 6.34 -14.38
N HIS A 237 -5.15 5.62 -15.50
CA HIS A 237 -3.94 5.27 -16.25
C HIS A 237 -4.16 5.42 -17.77
N PRO A 238 -4.57 6.61 -18.25
CA PRO A 238 -4.99 6.81 -19.63
C PRO A 238 -3.91 6.46 -20.66
N LEU A 239 -2.63 6.63 -20.36
CA LEU A 239 -1.56 6.22 -21.28
C LEU A 239 -1.44 4.69 -21.41
N VAL A 240 -1.76 3.93 -20.35
CA VAL A 240 -1.81 2.48 -20.41
C VAL A 240 -3.05 2.03 -21.16
N ALA A 241 -4.20 2.63 -20.91
CA ALA A 241 -5.43 2.34 -21.64
C ALA A 241 -5.28 2.59 -23.13
N ALA A 242 -4.66 3.71 -23.52
CA ALA A 242 -4.37 4.03 -24.92
C ALA A 242 -3.40 3.01 -25.57
N ALA A 243 -2.38 2.54 -24.82
CA ALA A 243 -1.44 1.53 -25.32
C ALA A 243 -2.05 0.13 -25.48
N ILE A 244 -3.05 -0.19 -24.66
CA ILE A 244 -3.82 -1.44 -24.78
C ILE A 244 -4.79 -1.35 -25.99
N GLY A 245 -5.29 -0.16 -26.26
CA GLY A 245 -6.35 0.08 -27.25
C GLY A 245 -7.73 -0.32 -26.72
N ASP A 246 -8.78 -0.07 -27.50
CA ASP A 246 -10.13 -0.47 -27.12
C ASP A 246 -10.30 -1.99 -27.27
N PRO A 247 -10.47 -2.73 -26.17
CA PRO A 247 -10.63 -4.18 -26.23
C PRO A 247 -11.92 -4.64 -26.93
N ALA A 248 -12.93 -3.78 -27.00
CA ALA A 248 -14.18 -4.06 -27.70
C ALA A 248 -14.03 -3.95 -29.23
N ALA A 249 -13.06 -3.15 -29.69
CA ALA A 249 -12.78 -2.94 -31.12
C ALA A 249 -11.71 -3.90 -31.68
N GLN A 250 -10.98 -4.60 -30.83
CA GLN A 250 -9.88 -5.50 -31.23
C GLN A 250 -10.35 -6.95 -31.26
N ALA A 251 -10.19 -7.63 -32.41
CA ALA A 251 -10.14 -9.09 -32.41
C ALA A 251 -9.06 -9.56 -31.40
N PRO A 252 -9.29 -10.66 -30.67
CA PRO A 252 -8.39 -11.08 -29.59
C PRO A 252 -6.97 -11.25 -30.14
N SER A 253 -6.10 -10.29 -29.82
CA SER A 253 -4.69 -10.43 -30.13
C SER A 253 -4.14 -11.58 -29.29
N PRO A 254 -3.18 -12.38 -29.81
CA PRO A 254 -2.57 -13.48 -29.03
C PRO A 254 -1.90 -13.01 -27.74
N ARG A 255 -1.82 -11.70 -27.50
CA ARG A 255 -1.19 -11.06 -26.33
C ARG A 255 -2.19 -10.52 -25.30
N ALA A 256 -3.48 -10.55 -25.59
CA ALA A 256 -4.54 -10.13 -24.67
C ALA A 256 -5.43 -11.32 -24.34
N VAL A 257 -5.25 -11.92 -23.18
CA VAL A 257 -6.19 -12.91 -22.67
C VAL A 257 -7.33 -12.19 -22.00
N VAL A 258 -8.48 -12.38 -22.58
CA VAL A 258 -9.75 -12.00 -22.01
C VAL A 258 -10.14 -13.07 -21.00
N ASP A 259 -9.96 -12.77 -19.74
CA ASP A 259 -10.40 -13.65 -18.66
C ASP A 259 -11.93 -13.50 -18.51
N ARG A 260 -12.66 -14.58 -18.79
CA ARG A 260 -14.12 -14.57 -18.73
C ARG A 260 -14.57 -14.55 -17.28
N VAL A 261 -15.30 -13.51 -16.90
CA VAL A 261 -16.11 -13.41 -15.69
C VAL A 261 -15.35 -13.23 -14.39
N ALA A 262 -15.06 -11.99 -14.04
CA ALA A 262 -14.93 -11.64 -12.63
C ALA A 262 -16.34 -11.46 -12.06
N PRO A 263 -16.73 -12.15 -10.97
CA PRO A 263 -17.97 -11.85 -10.29
C PRO A 263 -17.94 -10.40 -9.79
N ALA A 264 -19.06 -9.69 -9.94
CA ALA A 264 -19.20 -8.37 -9.34
C ALA A 264 -18.82 -8.44 -7.86
N THR A 265 -18.09 -7.44 -7.38
CA THR A 265 -17.78 -7.34 -5.94
C THR A 265 -19.07 -7.41 -5.14
N PRO A 266 -19.23 -8.37 -4.22
CA PRO A 266 -20.45 -8.50 -3.44
C PRO A 266 -20.75 -7.17 -2.71
N ARG A 267 -22.02 -6.78 -2.60
CA ARG A 267 -22.41 -5.54 -1.91
C ARG A 267 -21.88 -5.47 -0.48
N TRP A 268 -21.80 -6.60 0.21
CA TRP A 268 -21.24 -6.66 1.56
C TRP A 268 -19.76 -6.24 1.62
N MET A 269 -18.97 -6.56 0.59
CA MET A 269 -17.57 -6.09 0.51
C MET A 269 -17.48 -4.56 0.40
N GLY A 270 -18.40 -3.92 -0.34
CA GLY A 270 -18.47 -2.47 -0.42
C GLY A 270 -18.81 -1.84 0.94
N VAL A 271 -19.81 -2.40 1.63
CA VAL A 271 -20.25 -1.91 2.94
C VAL A 271 -19.17 -2.12 4.01
N THR A 272 -18.60 -3.33 4.10
CA THR A 272 -17.55 -3.63 5.09
C THR A 272 -16.32 -2.76 4.87
N SER A 273 -15.97 -2.47 3.63
CA SER A 273 -14.82 -1.62 3.31
C SER A 273 -15.09 -0.16 3.60
N ALA A 274 -16.30 0.34 3.36
CA ALA A 274 -16.69 1.69 3.75
C ALA A 274 -16.66 1.86 5.28
N VAL A 275 -17.18 0.88 6.02
CA VAL A 275 -17.15 0.87 7.50
C VAL A 275 -15.71 0.80 8.00
N LEU A 276 -14.91 -0.12 7.50
CA LEU A 276 -13.49 -0.22 7.86
C LEU A 276 -12.75 1.06 7.50
N GLY A 277 -13.01 1.64 6.32
CA GLY A 277 -12.40 2.89 5.89
C GLY A 277 -12.72 4.06 6.81
N LEU A 278 -13.96 4.17 7.22
CA LEU A 278 -14.37 5.21 8.17
C LEU A 278 -13.73 4.99 9.55
N LEU A 279 -13.71 3.75 10.03
CA LEU A 279 -13.02 3.39 11.28
C LEU A 279 -11.53 3.72 11.20
N PHE A 280 -10.88 3.46 10.07
CA PHE A 280 -9.48 3.78 9.85
C PHE A 280 -9.20 5.26 9.80
N LEU A 281 -10.07 6.02 9.14
CA LEU A 281 -9.95 7.47 9.10
C LEU A 281 -10.07 8.05 10.51
N VAL A 282 -11.06 7.61 11.29
CA VAL A 282 -11.25 8.05 12.67
C VAL A 282 -10.05 7.65 13.54
N LEU A 283 -9.59 6.40 13.42
CA LEU A 283 -8.41 5.92 14.15
C LEU A 283 -7.15 6.70 13.77
N GLY A 284 -6.95 6.99 12.48
CA GLY A 284 -5.83 7.80 12.02
C GLY A 284 -5.85 9.22 12.53
N LEU A 285 -7.03 9.87 12.52
CA LEU A 285 -7.19 11.21 13.08
C LEU A 285 -6.96 11.22 14.59
N LEU A 286 -7.43 10.19 15.31
CA LEU A 286 -7.14 10.02 16.73
C LEU A 286 -5.64 9.82 16.98
N LEU A 287 -4.95 9.02 16.16
CA LEU A 287 -3.51 8.81 16.28
C LEU A 287 -2.71 10.09 16.03
N VAL A 288 -3.09 10.87 15.01
CA VAL A 288 -2.48 12.18 14.76
C VAL A 288 -2.76 13.12 15.92
N GLY A 289 -3.99 13.18 16.41
CA GLY A 289 -4.37 13.99 17.58
C GLY A 289 -3.59 13.61 18.83
N LEU A 290 -3.45 12.31 19.12
CA LEU A 290 -2.66 11.81 20.25
C LEU A 290 -1.15 12.13 20.08
N GLY A 291 -0.63 12.01 18.87
CA GLY A 291 0.76 12.37 18.58
C GLY A 291 1.03 13.86 18.77
N LEU A 292 0.11 14.72 18.34
CA LEU A 292 0.19 16.17 18.56
C LEU A 292 0.06 16.51 20.05
N TRP A 293 -0.86 15.85 20.77
CA TRP A 293 -0.99 16.01 22.21
C TRP A 293 0.28 15.64 22.98
N ASP A 294 0.91 14.53 22.61
CA ASP A 294 2.18 14.05 23.22
C ASP A 294 3.36 15.01 22.95
N MET A 295 3.30 15.81 21.88
CA MET A 295 4.28 16.85 21.58
C MET A 295 4.06 18.16 22.35
N LEU A 296 2.84 18.37 22.84
CA LEU A 296 2.44 19.60 23.56
C LEU A 296 2.47 19.42 25.08
N CYS A 297 2.48 18.20 25.58
CA CYS A 297 2.60 17.82 26.99
C CYS A 297 3.97 17.23 27.30
#